data_845ddc69f37610db0ccc40b045177c0d
#
_entry.id   845ddc69f37610db0ccc40b045177c0d
#
_cell.length_a   1.000
_cell.length_b   1.000
_cell.length_c   1.000
_cell.angle_alpha   90.00
_cell.angle_beta   90.00
_cell.angle_gamma   90.00
#
_symmetry.space_group_name_H-M   'P 1'
#
loop_
_entity.id
_entity.type
_entity.pdbx_description
1 polymer ?
#
loop_
_entity_poly.entity_id
_entity_poly.type
_entity_poly.pdbx_seq_one_letter_code
_entity_poly.pdbx_strand_id
1 'polypeptide(L)'
;MKKPHFSASRRNFLKSGLALPVALAAAPALLTQTASAAPASTALPRRQLGKNGPQVTMLSMGGMMQAMSPDYLDIAWSMGIRYFDTADCYIKGKSEKIIGEWLAKYPERRKEIFLVSKDHPKNSPEELLEMVDRRLAALGTTYLDAFYIHGIGGEKKLDWPKSEAYKKTAEALKKSGKVRMVGFSCHDGRLTEYLNAAAEGGFLDIIMLAYNPFYEKGGAFDKALDACHAKGIGLVAMKTMRQTKDVPKRLPEFDKLGLTTHQAVLHSVWSDPRISAVCNMIDNVDQMQSSTAAARSYKGPLKLAHVELLKETILAGRRTMCTGCPGCEAASKQTDFAFLDIARFVTYYEQEGNTEAREYYQALAAEHRDTSKVDLAALRDACHFKTDYPEIMRRAESYFA
;
A
#
# COMPACT_ATOMS: atom_id res chain seq x y z
N MET A 1 24.82 -26.37 22.93
CA MET A 1 24.48 -26.91 21.59
C MET A 1 25.04 -25.97 20.54
N LYS A 2 25.91 -26.45 19.66
CA LYS A 2 26.75 -25.67 18.73
C LYS A 2 25.95 -25.20 17.53
N LYS A 3 26.13 -23.92 17.14
CA LYS A 3 25.63 -23.35 15.87
C LYS A 3 26.50 -23.87 14.71
N PRO A 4 25.95 -24.16 13.54
CA PRO A 4 26.76 -24.44 12.35
C PRO A 4 27.17 -23.16 11.64
N HIS A 5 28.47 -23.01 11.42
CA HIS A 5 29.07 -22.03 10.51
C HIS A 5 28.93 -22.54 9.07
N PHE A 6 28.36 -21.74 8.17
CA PHE A 6 28.51 -21.94 6.72
C PHE A 6 29.51 -20.90 6.18
N SER A 7 30.71 -21.40 5.87
CA SER A 7 31.69 -20.71 5.05
C SER A 7 31.61 -21.34 3.64
N ALA A 8 31.23 -20.58 2.64
CA ALA A 8 31.38 -20.98 1.23
C ALA A 8 32.29 -20.01 0.49
N SER A 9 33.45 -20.53 0.17
CA SER A 9 34.57 -19.88 -0.53
C SER A 9 34.26 -19.56 -1.98
N ARG A 10 34.39 -18.25 -2.33
CA ARG A 10 34.36 -17.72 -3.71
C ARG A 10 35.72 -17.82 -4.37
N ARG A 11 36.32 -19.01 -4.52
CA ARG A 11 37.59 -19.13 -5.23
C ARG A 11 37.76 -20.51 -5.85
N ASN A 12 37.05 -20.84 -6.93
CA ASN A 12 37.48 -21.93 -7.83
C ASN A 12 36.59 -21.99 -9.09
N PHE A 13 36.65 -20.95 -9.90
CA PHE A 13 36.06 -21.00 -11.25
C PHE A 13 36.94 -20.34 -12.31
N LEU A 14 38.22 -20.47 -12.19
CA LEU A 14 39.16 -20.07 -13.24
C LEU A 14 40.36 -20.99 -13.17
N LYS A 15 40.35 -22.12 -13.86
CA LYS A 15 41.51 -22.84 -14.40
C LYS A 15 41.06 -24.19 -14.98
N SER A 16 40.84 -24.21 -16.29
CA SER A 16 41.22 -25.35 -17.16
C SER A 16 41.03 -24.92 -18.60
N GLY A 17 42.10 -24.35 -19.17
CA GLY A 17 42.30 -24.26 -20.59
C GLY A 17 42.88 -25.58 -21.08
N LEU A 18 42.31 -26.13 -22.13
CA LEU A 18 42.93 -27.14 -22.97
C LEU A 18 42.64 -26.80 -24.43
N ALA A 19 43.69 -26.41 -25.14
CA ALA A 19 43.67 -26.19 -26.57
C ALA A 19 43.84 -27.53 -27.32
N LEU A 20 43.04 -27.71 -28.35
CA LEU A 20 43.33 -28.68 -29.43
C LEU A 20 42.91 -28.05 -30.76
N PRO A 21 43.71 -28.21 -31.84
CA PRO A 21 43.45 -27.61 -33.13
C PRO A 21 42.52 -28.47 -33.97
N VAL A 22 41.56 -27.86 -34.67
CA VAL A 22 40.77 -28.55 -35.69
C VAL A 22 40.76 -27.71 -36.97
N ALA A 23 41.04 -28.43 -38.06
CA ALA A 23 41.20 -27.96 -39.42
C ALA A 23 39.97 -27.26 -40.00
N LEU A 24 40.27 -26.30 -40.90
CA LEU A 24 39.34 -25.58 -41.75
C LEU A 24 38.61 -26.51 -42.71
N ALA A 25 37.29 -26.45 -42.67
CA ALA A 25 36.41 -26.73 -43.81
C ALA A 25 35.47 -25.55 -44.00
N ALA A 26 35.59 -24.89 -45.14
CA ALA A 26 34.75 -23.74 -45.48
C ALA A 26 33.37 -24.22 -45.95
N ALA A 27 32.33 -23.82 -45.22
CA ALA A 27 30.95 -23.84 -45.69
C ALA A 27 30.38 -22.41 -45.59
N PRO A 28 29.49 -21.96 -46.51
CA PRO A 28 29.02 -20.60 -46.52
C PRO A 28 28.10 -20.38 -45.30
N ALA A 29 28.51 -19.46 -44.43
CA ALA A 29 27.70 -19.06 -43.28
C ALA A 29 26.49 -18.25 -43.75
N LEU A 30 25.30 -18.86 -43.66
CA LEU A 30 24.07 -18.10 -43.54
C LEU A 30 24.14 -17.35 -42.17
N LEU A 31 24.41 -16.06 -42.24
CA LEU A 31 24.26 -15.15 -41.14
C LEU A 31 22.74 -15.05 -40.80
N THR A 32 22.26 -15.97 -39.99
CA THR A 32 21.03 -15.71 -39.23
C THR A 32 21.36 -14.63 -38.21
N GLN A 33 21.02 -13.41 -38.53
CA GLN A 33 20.95 -12.34 -37.55
C GLN A 33 19.93 -12.78 -36.49
N THR A 34 20.42 -13.35 -35.39
CA THR A 34 19.63 -13.41 -34.18
C THR A 34 19.34 -11.98 -33.78
N ALA A 35 18.13 -11.52 -34.08
CA ALA A 35 17.64 -10.24 -33.57
C ALA A 35 17.79 -10.31 -32.03
N SER A 36 18.80 -9.62 -31.51
CA SER A 36 18.93 -9.37 -30.09
C SER A 36 17.65 -8.65 -29.70
N ALA A 37 16.75 -9.35 -29.02
CA ALA A 37 15.58 -8.73 -28.44
C ALA A 37 16.06 -7.58 -27.56
N ALA A 38 15.69 -6.35 -27.90
CA ALA A 38 15.97 -5.19 -27.08
C ALA A 38 15.56 -5.51 -25.63
N PRO A 39 16.37 -5.17 -24.62
CA PRO A 39 16.05 -5.48 -23.25
C PRO A 39 14.63 -4.95 -22.95
N ALA A 40 13.76 -5.84 -22.48
CA ALA A 40 12.38 -5.48 -22.18
C ALA A 40 12.40 -4.24 -21.26
N SER A 41 11.64 -3.20 -21.63
CA SER A 41 11.56 -1.96 -20.85
C SER A 41 11.25 -2.29 -19.39
N THR A 42 12.07 -1.81 -18.48
CA THR A 42 11.82 -1.94 -17.03
C THR A 42 10.72 -1.00 -16.56
N ALA A 43 10.23 -0.10 -17.41
CA ALA A 43 9.18 0.86 -17.08
C ALA A 43 7.89 0.16 -16.66
N LEU A 44 7.30 0.65 -15.59
CA LEU A 44 5.97 0.21 -15.15
C LEU A 44 4.88 1.06 -15.82
N PRO A 45 3.70 0.47 -16.08
CA PRO A 45 2.56 1.23 -16.57
C PRO A 45 2.20 2.34 -15.59
N ARG A 46 1.74 3.45 -16.15
CA ARG A 46 1.34 4.63 -15.40
C ARG A 46 -0.14 4.92 -15.56
N ARG A 47 -0.70 5.58 -14.57
CA ARG A 47 -2.08 6.04 -14.58
C ARG A 47 -2.15 7.47 -14.07
N GLN A 48 -3.10 8.25 -14.60
CA GLN A 48 -3.38 9.61 -14.15
C GLN A 48 -3.80 9.60 -12.67
N LEU A 49 -3.20 10.44 -11.85
CA LEU A 49 -3.52 10.59 -10.43
C LEU A 49 -4.54 11.71 -10.25
N GLY A 50 -5.82 11.37 -10.17
CA GLY A 50 -6.90 12.35 -10.19
C GLY A 50 -6.98 13.09 -11.52
N LYS A 51 -7.74 14.19 -11.56
CA LYS A 51 -7.98 14.95 -12.81
C LYS A 51 -6.76 15.79 -13.22
N ASN A 52 -6.07 16.39 -12.25
CA ASN A 52 -5.02 17.38 -12.49
C ASN A 52 -3.64 16.94 -11.97
N GLY A 53 -3.52 15.74 -11.43
CA GLY A 53 -2.25 15.22 -10.92
C GLY A 53 -1.35 14.64 -12.01
N PRO A 54 -0.15 14.20 -11.67
CA PRO A 54 0.79 13.62 -12.61
C PRO A 54 0.44 12.19 -13.00
N GLN A 55 1.12 11.67 -14.02
CA GLN A 55 1.15 10.25 -14.33
C GLN A 55 2.05 9.52 -13.32
N VAL A 56 1.48 8.63 -12.50
CA VAL A 56 2.21 7.84 -11.50
C VAL A 56 2.27 6.38 -11.89
N THR A 57 3.31 5.65 -11.46
CA THR A 57 3.35 4.20 -11.63
C THR A 57 2.18 3.55 -10.89
N MET A 58 1.48 2.62 -11.54
CA MET A 58 0.33 1.93 -10.96
C MET A 58 0.68 1.10 -9.72
N LEU A 59 1.96 0.78 -9.53
CA LEU A 59 2.53 0.17 -8.34
C LEU A 59 3.38 1.20 -7.59
N SER A 60 3.08 1.40 -6.32
CA SER A 60 3.85 2.20 -5.37
C SER A 60 4.47 1.30 -4.32
N MET A 61 5.64 1.69 -3.82
CA MET A 61 6.35 1.01 -2.74
C MET A 61 6.07 1.70 -1.41
N GLY A 62 5.45 0.97 -0.48
CA GLY A 62 5.22 1.44 0.89
C GLY A 62 6.49 1.33 1.74
N GLY A 63 6.81 2.36 2.50
CA GLY A 63 8.05 2.50 3.28
C GLY A 63 8.02 1.91 4.70
N MET A 64 7.03 1.08 5.05
CA MET A 64 6.89 0.49 6.40
C MET A 64 7.64 -0.84 6.58
N MET A 65 8.56 -1.19 5.67
CA MET A 65 9.24 -2.49 5.66
C MET A 65 10.50 -2.49 6.51
N GLN A 66 10.70 -3.54 7.33
CA GLN A 66 11.91 -3.72 8.13
C GLN A 66 13.18 -3.94 7.27
N ALA A 67 13.04 -4.52 6.07
CA ALA A 67 14.13 -4.77 5.13
C ALA A 67 14.56 -3.52 4.33
N MET A 68 13.94 -2.37 4.57
CA MET A 68 14.22 -1.15 3.82
C MET A 68 15.67 -0.68 4.01
N SER A 69 16.34 -0.42 2.91
CA SER A 69 17.72 0.11 2.85
C SER A 69 17.91 0.89 1.55
N PRO A 70 18.95 1.75 1.42
CA PRO A 70 19.26 2.41 0.16
C PRO A 70 19.44 1.44 -1.00
N ASP A 71 20.09 0.29 -0.78
CA ASP A 71 20.28 -0.72 -1.83
C ASP A 71 18.97 -1.40 -2.23
N TYR A 72 18.03 -1.59 -1.27
CA TYR A 72 16.70 -2.10 -1.56
C TYR A 72 15.86 -1.12 -2.40
N LEU A 73 15.98 0.18 -2.12
CA LEU A 73 15.39 1.24 -2.95
C LEU A 73 16.00 1.28 -4.35
N ASP A 74 17.30 1.00 -4.48
CA ASP A 74 17.98 0.92 -5.78
C ASP A 74 17.46 -0.25 -6.62
N ILE A 75 17.22 -1.40 -6.00
CA ILE A 75 16.56 -2.53 -6.66
C ILE A 75 15.15 -2.15 -7.12
N ALA A 76 14.36 -1.50 -6.26
CA ALA A 76 13.01 -1.04 -6.62
C ALA A 76 13.03 -0.06 -7.80
N TRP A 77 13.97 0.87 -7.80
CA TRP A 77 14.22 1.78 -8.90
C TRP A 77 14.56 1.03 -10.20
N SER A 78 15.48 0.07 -10.15
CA SER A 78 15.89 -0.72 -11.31
C SER A 78 14.75 -1.54 -11.90
N MET A 79 13.79 -1.94 -11.06
CA MET A 79 12.55 -2.63 -11.47
C MET A 79 11.45 -1.69 -11.97
N GLY A 80 11.70 -0.39 -12.06
CA GLY A 80 10.79 0.60 -12.65
C GLY A 80 9.83 1.27 -11.68
N ILE A 81 9.90 1.01 -10.37
CA ILE A 81 9.08 1.71 -9.38
C ILE A 81 9.51 3.17 -9.33
N ARG A 82 8.53 4.10 -9.44
CA ARG A 82 8.74 5.55 -9.41
C ARG A 82 7.80 6.27 -8.46
N TYR A 83 7.09 5.53 -7.61
CA TYR A 83 6.22 6.06 -6.58
C TYR A 83 6.63 5.44 -5.24
N PHE A 84 7.09 6.29 -4.31
CA PHE A 84 7.54 5.91 -2.97
C PHE A 84 6.69 6.59 -1.92
N ASP A 85 6.23 5.80 -0.96
CA ASP A 85 5.37 6.22 0.12
C ASP A 85 6.07 6.00 1.46
N THR A 86 6.15 7.04 2.29
CA THR A 86 6.71 6.98 3.64
C THR A 86 5.85 7.76 4.64
N ALA A 87 6.28 7.86 5.88
CA ALA A 87 5.65 8.63 6.94
C ALA A 87 6.65 8.89 8.09
N ASP A 88 6.31 9.87 8.93
CA ASP A 88 7.03 10.23 10.17
C ASP A 88 7.36 9.05 11.07
N CYS A 89 6.40 8.15 11.26
CA CYS A 89 6.47 7.03 12.20
C CYS A 89 7.01 5.72 11.61
N TYR A 90 7.15 5.60 10.27
CA TYR A 90 7.54 4.33 9.66
C TYR A 90 8.94 3.89 10.07
N ILE A 91 9.04 2.65 10.55
CA ILE A 91 10.28 2.07 11.11
C ILE A 91 10.88 3.01 12.18
N LYS A 92 10.03 3.55 13.08
CA LYS A 92 10.45 4.50 14.13
C LYS A 92 11.19 5.73 13.57
N GLY A 93 10.68 6.29 12.47
CA GLY A 93 11.24 7.45 11.78
C GLY A 93 12.47 7.17 10.89
N LYS A 94 12.87 5.90 10.74
CA LYS A 94 14.01 5.53 9.91
C LYS A 94 13.69 5.52 8.41
N SER A 95 12.44 5.26 8.02
CA SER A 95 12.04 5.15 6.62
C SER A 95 12.37 6.41 5.81
N GLU A 96 12.06 7.58 6.33
CA GLU A 96 12.38 8.86 5.66
C GLU A 96 13.90 9.07 5.54
N LYS A 97 14.68 8.76 6.59
CA LYS A 97 16.14 8.88 6.56
C LYS A 97 16.77 7.97 5.51
N ILE A 98 16.29 6.73 5.40
CA ILE A 98 16.77 5.77 4.39
C ILE A 98 16.49 6.28 2.97
N ILE A 99 15.29 6.85 2.72
CA ILE A 99 14.98 7.49 1.43
C ILE A 99 15.91 8.70 1.21
N GLY A 100 16.15 9.50 2.24
CA GLY A 100 17.06 10.65 2.18
C GLY A 100 18.49 10.24 1.83
N GLU A 101 19.03 9.21 2.46
CA GLU A 101 20.35 8.64 2.15
C GLU A 101 20.43 8.14 0.71
N TRP A 102 19.39 7.46 0.24
CA TRP A 102 19.31 7.02 -1.15
C TRP A 102 19.28 8.19 -2.14
N LEU A 103 18.48 9.23 -1.85
CA LEU A 103 18.42 10.44 -2.69
C LEU A 103 19.71 11.26 -2.63
N ALA A 104 20.41 11.29 -1.50
CA ALA A 104 21.73 11.91 -1.41
C ALA A 104 22.76 11.23 -2.30
N LYS A 105 22.69 9.89 -2.43
CA LYS A 105 23.52 9.12 -3.36
C LYS A 105 23.15 9.33 -4.83
N TYR A 106 21.86 9.60 -5.12
CA TYR A 106 21.31 9.74 -6.48
C TYR A 106 20.37 10.94 -6.58
N PRO A 107 20.87 12.19 -6.47
CA PRO A 107 20.02 13.39 -6.37
C PRO A 107 19.15 13.64 -7.61
N GLU A 108 19.58 13.18 -8.79
CA GLU A 108 18.84 13.28 -10.03
C GLU A 108 17.50 12.53 -9.98
N ARG A 109 17.44 11.43 -9.22
CA ARG A 109 16.25 10.57 -9.11
C ARG A 109 15.07 11.27 -8.41
N ARG A 110 15.34 12.32 -7.59
CA ARG A 110 14.27 13.07 -6.93
C ARG A 110 13.25 13.64 -7.92
N LYS A 111 13.68 14.05 -9.08
CA LYS A 111 12.81 14.60 -10.15
C LYS A 111 12.02 13.55 -10.90
N GLU A 112 12.45 12.30 -10.83
CA GLU A 112 11.84 11.19 -11.57
C GLU A 112 10.84 10.40 -10.74
N ILE A 113 10.78 10.62 -9.41
CA ILE A 113 9.88 9.90 -8.50
C ILE A 113 8.71 10.78 -8.06
N PHE A 114 7.62 10.11 -7.71
CA PHE A 114 6.53 10.65 -6.92
C PHE A 114 6.75 10.24 -5.47
N LEU A 115 7.08 11.18 -4.61
CA LEU A 115 7.44 10.96 -3.22
C LEU A 115 6.37 11.50 -2.28
N VAL A 116 5.87 10.64 -1.42
CA VAL A 116 4.83 10.95 -0.43
C VAL A 116 5.37 10.78 0.97
N SER A 117 5.10 11.73 1.85
CA SER A 117 5.19 11.55 3.28
C SER A 117 3.91 11.95 4.00
N LYS A 118 3.82 11.64 5.30
CA LYS A 118 2.62 11.80 6.13
C LYS A 118 3.02 12.21 7.54
N ASP A 119 2.11 12.89 8.23
CA ASP A 119 2.27 13.20 9.66
C ASP A 119 0.90 13.16 10.37
N HIS A 120 0.92 13.21 11.71
CA HIS A 120 -0.24 13.02 12.58
C HIS A 120 -0.64 14.31 13.29
N PRO A 121 -1.29 15.29 12.63
CA PRO A 121 -1.83 16.45 13.34
C PRO A 121 -2.88 15.97 14.35
N LYS A 122 -2.79 16.48 15.59
CA LYS A 122 -3.64 16.04 16.70
C LYS A 122 -4.87 16.93 16.88
N ASN A 123 -4.66 18.22 16.88
CA ASN A 123 -5.68 19.20 17.25
C ASN A 123 -6.29 19.90 16.05
N SER A 124 -5.48 20.17 15.02
CA SER A 124 -5.97 20.87 13.84
C SER A 124 -5.12 20.54 12.59
N PRO A 125 -5.67 20.70 11.38
CA PRO A 125 -4.94 20.53 10.14
C PRO A 125 -3.76 21.50 9.96
N GLU A 126 -3.80 22.69 10.58
CA GLU A 126 -2.77 23.71 10.49
C GLU A 126 -1.42 23.26 11.03
N GLU A 127 -1.39 22.26 11.92
CA GLU A 127 -0.16 21.65 12.43
C GLU A 127 0.72 21.09 11.29
N LEU A 128 0.13 20.74 10.14
CA LEU A 128 0.88 20.28 8.97
C LEU A 128 1.86 21.30 8.42
N LEU A 129 1.63 22.61 8.65
CA LEU A 129 2.52 23.69 8.19
C LEU A 129 3.91 23.62 8.86
N GLU A 130 3.98 23.19 10.10
CA GLU A 130 5.24 22.99 10.82
C GLU A 130 5.79 21.58 10.59
N MET A 131 4.89 20.59 10.49
CA MET A 131 5.27 19.19 10.32
C MET A 131 6.00 18.94 9.01
N VAL A 132 5.61 19.61 7.93
CA VAL A 132 6.21 19.43 6.60
C VAL A 132 7.72 19.69 6.60
N ASP A 133 8.19 20.69 7.34
CA ASP A 133 9.62 21.02 7.39
C ASP A 133 10.45 19.92 8.03
N ARG A 134 9.92 19.26 9.07
CA ARG A 134 10.56 18.10 9.68
C ARG A 134 10.66 16.92 8.71
N ARG A 135 9.62 16.69 7.89
CA ARG A 135 9.61 15.63 6.87
C ARG A 135 10.62 15.92 5.76
N LEU A 136 10.65 17.16 5.27
CA LEU A 136 11.61 17.58 4.26
C LEU A 136 13.07 17.45 4.75
N ALA A 137 13.32 17.86 5.99
CA ALA A 137 14.64 17.71 6.60
C ALA A 137 15.06 16.24 6.74
N ALA A 138 14.15 15.35 7.19
CA ALA A 138 14.44 13.91 7.32
C ALA A 138 14.71 13.24 5.96
N LEU A 139 14.04 13.69 4.90
CA LEU A 139 14.17 13.20 3.53
C LEU A 139 15.31 13.86 2.74
N GLY A 140 15.94 14.91 3.25
CA GLY A 140 16.97 15.66 2.55
C GLY A 140 16.49 16.26 1.21
N THR A 141 15.22 16.67 1.13
CA THR A 141 14.61 17.23 -0.08
C THR A 141 13.91 18.54 0.19
N THR A 142 13.68 19.34 -0.85
CA THR A 142 13.03 20.66 -0.73
C THR A 142 11.53 20.63 -0.98
N TYR A 143 10.99 19.50 -1.47
CA TYR A 143 9.56 19.37 -1.75
C TYR A 143 9.10 17.91 -1.64
N LEU A 144 7.80 17.72 -1.42
CA LEU A 144 7.06 16.47 -1.54
C LEU A 144 6.10 16.55 -2.72
N ASP A 145 5.89 15.43 -3.40
CA ASP A 145 4.85 15.35 -4.44
C ASP A 145 3.45 15.27 -3.81
N ALA A 146 3.32 14.58 -2.66
CA ALA A 146 2.11 14.66 -1.85
C ALA A 146 2.43 14.60 -0.35
N PHE A 147 1.61 15.29 0.45
CA PHE A 147 1.69 15.27 1.91
C PHE A 147 0.31 14.98 2.52
N TYR A 148 0.26 14.01 3.44
CA TYR A 148 -1.01 13.54 3.99
C TYR A 148 -1.15 13.77 5.48
N ILE A 149 -2.39 14.00 5.92
CA ILE A 149 -2.80 13.61 7.27
C ILE A 149 -2.72 12.09 7.33
N HIS A 150 -1.92 11.56 8.25
CA HIS A 150 -1.68 10.12 8.39
C HIS A 150 -2.79 9.45 9.17
N GLY A 151 -3.47 8.48 8.55
CA GLY A 151 -4.45 7.66 9.22
C GLY A 151 -5.58 8.46 9.85
N ILE A 152 -6.15 9.45 9.12
CA ILE A 152 -7.27 10.24 9.64
C ILE A 152 -8.37 9.30 10.11
N GLY A 153 -8.87 9.52 11.31
CA GLY A 153 -9.87 8.65 11.94
C GLY A 153 -10.54 9.32 13.15
N GLY A 154 -11.60 8.69 13.61
CA GLY A 154 -12.41 9.12 14.74
C GLY A 154 -13.39 10.26 14.40
N GLU A 155 -14.47 10.35 15.18
CA GLU A 155 -15.56 11.28 14.92
C GLU A 155 -15.15 12.75 14.88
N LYS A 156 -14.25 13.17 15.78
CA LYS A 156 -13.79 14.55 15.91
C LYS A 156 -13.09 15.10 14.67
N LYS A 157 -12.63 14.25 13.77
CA LYS A 157 -11.93 14.66 12.54
C LYS A 157 -12.76 14.47 11.26
N LEU A 158 -14.02 14.02 11.38
CA LEU A 158 -14.88 13.77 10.22
C LEU A 158 -15.10 15.00 9.34
N ASP A 159 -15.15 16.17 9.93
CA ASP A 159 -15.34 17.42 9.18
C ASP A 159 -14.05 18.01 8.60
N TRP A 160 -12.87 17.51 9.00
CA TRP A 160 -11.61 18.07 8.52
C TRP A 160 -11.50 18.08 6.98
N PRO A 161 -11.85 17.00 6.24
CA PRO A 161 -11.71 16.98 4.79
C PRO A 161 -12.55 18.03 4.04
N LYS A 162 -13.53 18.66 4.70
CA LYS A 162 -14.34 19.74 4.12
C LYS A 162 -14.17 21.08 4.84
N SER A 163 -13.33 21.14 5.89
CA SER A 163 -13.16 22.34 6.71
C SER A 163 -12.37 23.43 6.00
N GLU A 164 -12.74 24.69 6.26
CA GLU A 164 -12.00 25.84 5.76
C GLU A 164 -10.57 25.90 6.32
N ALA A 165 -10.34 25.41 7.54
CA ALA A 165 -9.03 25.31 8.15
C ALA A 165 -8.10 24.41 7.33
N TYR A 166 -8.56 23.20 6.93
CA TYR A 166 -7.74 22.31 6.13
C TYR A 166 -7.55 22.81 4.70
N LYS A 167 -8.56 23.47 4.13
CA LYS A 167 -8.45 24.10 2.81
C LYS A 167 -7.36 25.17 2.80
N LYS A 168 -7.37 26.10 3.76
CA LYS A 168 -6.32 27.14 3.89
C LYS A 168 -4.93 26.53 4.11
N THR A 169 -4.85 25.47 4.93
CA THR A 169 -3.60 24.74 5.16
C THR A 169 -3.08 24.12 3.85
N ALA A 170 -3.95 23.44 3.10
CA ALA A 170 -3.59 22.86 1.82
C ALA A 170 -3.12 23.91 0.79
N GLU A 171 -3.80 25.05 0.72
CA GLU A 171 -3.42 26.16 -0.14
C GLU A 171 -2.06 26.76 0.26
N ALA A 172 -1.83 26.96 1.57
CA ALA A 172 -0.57 27.48 2.09
C ALA A 172 0.60 26.52 1.81
N LEU A 173 0.43 25.21 2.04
CA LEU A 173 1.43 24.19 1.73
C LEU A 173 1.78 24.17 0.24
N LYS A 174 0.78 24.22 -0.64
CA LYS A 174 1.01 24.28 -2.10
C LYS A 174 1.66 25.59 -2.53
N LYS A 175 1.22 26.71 -2.01
CA LYS A 175 1.80 28.05 -2.29
C LYS A 175 3.25 28.18 -1.86
N SER A 176 3.65 27.51 -0.77
CA SER A 176 5.04 27.51 -0.30
C SER A 176 6.01 26.79 -1.24
N GLY A 177 5.51 26.01 -2.20
CA GLY A 177 6.30 25.14 -3.07
C GLY A 177 6.82 23.86 -2.39
N LYS A 178 6.60 23.69 -1.08
CA LYS A 178 7.06 22.53 -0.30
C LYS A 178 6.25 21.25 -0.61
N VAL A 179 5.00 21.41 -1.07
CA VAL A 179 4.08 20.30 -1.35
C VAL A 179 3.33 20.57 -2.66
N ARG A 180 3.21 19.57 -3.51
CA ARG A 180 2.45 19.68 -4.77
C ARG A 180 0.99 19.28 -4.63
N MET A 181 0.70 18.23 -3.84
CA MET A 181 -0.62 17.67 -3.61
C MET A 181 -0.85 17.45 -2.11
N VAL A 182 -2.04 17.76 -1.62
CA VAL A 182 -2.42 17.59 -0.21
C VAL A 182 -3.63 16.67 -0.10
N GLY A 183 -3.61 15.80 0.90
CA GLY A 183 -4.69 14.87 1.16
C GLY A 183 -4.56 14.14 2.49
N PHE A 184 -5.15 12.95 2.56
CA PHE A 184 -5.05 12.11 3.75
C PHE A 184 -4.92 10.65 3.41
N SER A 185 -4.46 9.84 4.38
CA SER A 185 -4.63 8.39 4.35
C SER A 185 -5.71 7.98 5.36
N CYS A 186 -6.55 7.01 4.98
CA CYS A 186 -7.65 6.55 5.83
C CYS A 186 -7.84 5.03 5.75
N HIS A 187 -8.00 4.40 6.91
CA HIS A 187 -8.39 3.01 7.08
C HIS A 187 -9.34 2.84 8.29
N ASP A 188 -10.01 3.92 8.65
CA ASP A 188 -11.02 3.99 9.69
C ASP A 188 -12.32 3.32 9.24
N GLY A 189 -13.13 2.85 10.18
CA GLY A 189 -14.43 2.26 9.88
C GLY A 189 -15.44 3.24 9.27
N ARG A 190 -15.18 4.53 9.40
CA ARG A 190 -16.00 5.63 8.82
C ARG A 190 -15.41 6.13 7.49
N LEU A 191 -14.63 5.30 6.80
CA LEU A 191 -13.98 5.67 5.54
C LEU A 191 -14.94 6.30 4.53
N THR A 192 -16.15 5.75 4.39
CA THR A 192 -17.18 6.29 3.47
C THR A 192 -17.56 7.73 3.82
N GLU A 193 -17.67 8.05 5.12
CA GLU A 193 -17.97 9.41 5.58
C GLU A 193 -16.82 10.37 5.29
N TYR A 194 -15.57 9.93 5.49
CA TYR A 194 -14.39 10.72 5.14
C TYR A 194 -14.29 11.00 3.65
N LEU A 195 -14.65 10.02 2.80
CA LEU A 195 -14.69 10.20 1.34
C LEU A 195 -15.79 11.19 0.95
N ASN A 196 -16.98 11.08 1.53
CA ASN A 196 -18.07 12.03 1.29
C ASN A 196 -17.69 13.45 1.71
N ALA A 197 -17.07 13.62 2.89
CA ALA A 197 -16.59 14.93 3.35
C ALA A 197 -15.50 15.50 2.41
N ALA A 198 -14.61 14.66 1.90
CA ALA A 198 -13.60 15.10 0.93
C ALA A 198 -14.22 15.54 -0.40
N ALA A 199 -15.21 14.80 -0.91
CA ALA A 199 -15.95 15.15 -2.11
C ALA A 199 -16.78 16.44 -1.92
N GLU A 200 -17.36 16.66 -0.74
CA GLU A 200 -18.07 17.88 -0.37
C GLU A 200 -17.11 19.08 -0.33
N GLY A 201 -15.97 18.92 0.34
CA GLY A 201 -14.94 19.98 0.43
C GLY A 201 -14.32 20.33 -0.90
N GLY A 202 -14.04 19.36 -1.75
CA GLY A 202 -13.62 19.51 -3.14
C GLY A 202 -12.26 20.17 -3.37
N PHE A 203 -11.42 20.34 -2.34
CA PHE A 203 -10.11 20.99 -2.41
C PHE A 203 -8.92 20.04 -2.26
N LEU A 204 -9.16 18.81 -1.83
CA LEU A 204 -8.11 17.80 -1.68
C LEU A 204 -7.72 17.21 -3.04
N ASP A 205 -6.44 16.95 -3.19
CA ASP A 205 -5.86 16.48 -4.45
C ASP A 205 -5.79 14.93 -4.51
N ILE A 206 -5.63 14.27 -3.35
CA ILE A 206 -5.30 12.85 -3.30
C ILE A 206 -5.76 12.21 -1.98
N ILE A 207 -6.23 10.97 -2.05
CA ILE A 207 -6.61 10.15 -0.88
C ILE A 207 -6.00 8.76 -1.03
N MET A 208 -5.30 8.30 0.04
CA MET A 208 -4.87 6.91 0.17
C MET A 208 -5.84 6.19 1.10
N LEU A 209 -6.48 5.13 0.60
CA LEU A 209 -7.57 4.47 1.31
C LEU A 209 -7.38 2.95 1.41
N ALA A 210 -7.84 2.36 2.52
CA ALA A 210 -7.98 0.92 2.58
C ALA A 210 -8.98 0.47 1.52
N TYR A 211 -8.54 -0.36 0.58
CA TYR A 211 -9.33 -0.72 -0.58
C TYR A 211 -9.17 -2.19 -0.93
N ASN A 212 -10.28 -2.81 -1.24
CA ASN A 212 -10.35 -4.07 -1.98
C ASN A 212 -11.58 -4.02 -2.91
N PRO A 213 -11.59 -4.76 -4.02
CA PRO A 213 -12.66 -4.67 -5.02
C PRO A 213 -13.93 -5.48 -4.64
N PHE A 214 -14.01 -6.02 -3.42
CA PHE A 214 -15.06 -6.98 -3.01
C PHE A 214 -16.24 -6.33 -2.27
N TYR A 215 -16.34 -5.02 -2.29
CA TYR A 215 -17.45 -4.27 -1.71
C TYR A 215 -18.71 -4.32 -2.60
N GLU A 216 -19.84 -3.92 -2.05
CA GLU A 216 -21.12 -3.88 -2.76
C GLU A 216 -21.14 -2.75 -3.80
N LYS A 217 -21.29 -3.12 -5.06
CA LYS A 217 -21.43 -2.16 -6.18
C LYS A 217 -22.75 -1.42 -6.08
N GLY A 218 -22.72 -0.09 -6.29
CA GLY A 218 -23.88 0.79 -6.11
C GLY A 218 -24.20 1.13 -4.66
N GLY A 219 -23.47 0.54 -3.69
CA GLY A 219 -23.59 0.84 -2.28
C GLY A 219 -22.99 2.21 -1.89
N ALA A 220 -23.06 2.57 -0.61
CA ALA A 220 -22.61 3.87 -0.10
C ALA A 220 -21.13 4.14 -0.39
N PHE A 221 -20.27 3.13 -0.19
CA PHE A 221 -18.84 3.25 -0.44
C PHE A 221 -18.53 3.45 -1.94
N ASP A 222 -19.20 2.72 -2.82
CA ASP A 222 -19.04 2.85 -4.27
C ASP A 222 -19.41 4.27 -4.74
N LYS A 223 -20.54 4.79 -4.26
CA LYS A 223 -20.97 6.17 -4.51
C LYS A 223 -20.00 7.22 -3.99
N ALA A 224 -19.39 6.99 -2.82
CA ALA A 224 -18.38 7.89 -2.26
C ALA A 224 -17.10 7.91 -3.10
N LEU A 225 -16.66 6.75 -3.63
CA LEU A 225 -15.56 6.68 -4.59
C LEU A 225 -15.87 7.45 -5.87
N ASP A 226 -17.10 7.31 -6.41
CA ASP A 226 -17.55 8.06 -7.59
C ASP A 226 -17.55 9.57 -7.33
N ALA A 227 -18.03 9.99 -6.15
CA ALA A 227 -18.05 11.41 -5.76
C ALA A 227 -16.62 11.99 -5.68
N CYS A 228 -15.67 11.30 -5.07
CA CYS A 228 -14.27 11.72 -5.03
C CYS A 228 -13.66 11.77 -6.43
N HIS A 229 -13.90 10.75 -7.25
CA HIS A 229 -13.40 10.69 -8.62
C HIS A 229 -13.97 11.82 -9.48
N ALA A 230 -15.27 12.11 -9.39
CA ALA A 230 -15.93 13.21 -10.09
C ALA A 230 -15.35 14.59 -9.70
N LYS A 231 -14.90 14.76 -8.46
CA LYS A 231 -14.18 15.96 -8.00
C LYS A 231 -12.72 16.01 -8.47
N GLY A 232 -12.25 14.95 -9.12
CA GLY A 232 -10.88 14.87 -9.63
C GLY A 232 -9.84 14.50 -8.58
N ILE A 233 -10.27 13.99 -7.44
CA ILE A 233 -9.38 13.51 -6.37
C ILE A 233 -8.71 12.22 -6.81
N GLY A 234 -7.38 12.13 -6.72
CA GLY A 234 -6.62 10.91 -7.00
C GLY A 234 -6.81 9.89 -5.90
N LEU A 235 -7.17 8.66 -6.25
CA LEU A 235 -7.39 7.58 -5.28
C LEU A 235 -6.26 6.54 -5.37
N VAL A 236 -5.63 6.26 -4.23
CA VAL A 236 -4.54 5.29 -4.08
C VAL A 236 -4.97 4.20 -3.12
N ALA A 237 -4.98 2.96 -3.60
CA ALA A 237 -5.35 1.81 -2.78
C ALA A 237 -4.19 1.38 -1.87
N MET A 238 -4.47 1.10 -0.60
CA MET A 238 -3.55 0.46 0.33
C MET A 238 -4.19 -0.75 1.01
N LYS A 239 -3.36 -1.59 1.67
CA LYS A 239 -3.79 -2.77 2.44
C LYS A 239 -4.48 -3.86 1.59
N THR A 240 -4.32 -3.80 0.28
CA THR A 240 -4.95 -4.70 -0.70
C THR A 240 -4.47 -6.15 -0.57
N MET A 241 -3.19 -6.35 -0.18
CA MET A 241 -2.55 -7.67 -0.11
C MET A 241 -2.73 -8.39 1.22
N ARG A 242 -3.26 -7.73 2.25
CA ARG A 242 -3.52 -8.36 3.57
C ARG A 242 -4.40 -9.60 3.50
N GLN A 243 -5.24 -9.65 2.49
CA GLN A 243 -6.23 -10.70 2.30
C GLN A 243 -5.64 -11.98 1.68
N THR A 244 -4.37 -11.96 1.29
CA THR A 244 -3.80 -13.04 0.46
C THR A 244 -2.89 -13.99 1.21
N LYS A 245 -2.63 -13.80 2.50
CA LYS A 245 -1.66 -14.60 3.24
C LYS A 245 -2.03 -16.08 3.29
N ASP A 246 -3.32 -16.39 3.45
CA ASP A 246 -3.82 -17.75 3.63
C ASP A 246 -4.55 -18.29 2.38
N VAL A 247 -4.42 -17.61 1.24
CA VAL A 247 -4.98 -18.11 -0.02
C VAL A 247 -3.94 -18.96 -0.78
N PRO A 248 -4.38 -19.93 -1.59
CA PRO A 248 -3.49 -20.68 -2.46
C PRO A 248 -2.65 -19.75 -3.34
N LYS A 249 -1.35 -19.99 -3.42
CA LYS A 249 -0.45 -19.17 -4.27
C LYS A 249 -0.83 -19.22 -5.75
N ARG A 250 -1.46 -20.31 -6.17
CA ARG A 250 -1.90 -20.54 -7.54
C ARG A 250 -3.31 -21.11 -7.56
N LEU A 251 -4.09 -20.67 -8.53
CA LEU A 251 -5.42 -21.19 -8.85
C LEU A 251 -5.47 -21.46 -10.36
N PRO A 252 -6.04 -22.58 -10.83
CA PRO A 252 -6.03 -22.97 -12.24
C PRO A 252 -6.59 -21.89 -13.18
N GLU A 253 -7.58 -21.13 -12.73
CA GLU A 253 -8.21 -20.06 -13.50
C GLU A 253 -7.25 -18.90 -13.76
N PHE A 254 -6.41 -18.54 -12.77
CA PHE A 254 -5.41 -17.50 -12.91
C PHE A 254 -4.15 -17.99 -13.61
N ASP A 255 -3.80 -19.26 -13.47
CA ASP A 255 -2.72 -19.87 -14.23
C ASP A 255 -2.97 -19.78 -15.76
N LYS A 256 -4.22 -19.92 -16.20
CA LYS A 256 -4.63 -19.70 -17.61
C LYS A 256 -4.40 -18.28 -18.08
N LEU A 257 -4.37 -17.31 -17.16
CA LEU A 257 -4.05 -15.92 -17.42
C LEU A 257 -2.57 -15.57 -17.25
N GLY A 258 -1.74 -16.56 -16.88
CA GLY A 258 -0.33 -16.35 -16.54
C GLY A 258 -0.11 -15.61 -15.22
N LEU A 259 -1.09 -15.63 -14.31
CA LEU A 259 -1.06 -14.90 -13.05
C LEU A 259 -1.00 -15.85 -11.85
N THR A 260 -0.23 -15.48 -10.83
CA THR A 260 -0.43 -16.03 -9.50
C THR A 260 -1.67 -15.43 -8.86
N THR A 261 -2.19 -16.05 -7.79
CA THR A 261 -3.33 -15.49 -7.03
C THR A 261 -3.04 -14.07 -6.51
N HIS A 262 -1.82 -13.83 -6.01
CA HIS A 262 -1.38 -12.50 -5.55
C HIS A 262 -1.39 -11.46 -6.68
N GLN A 263 -0.92 -11.84 -7.87
CA GLN A 263 -0.94 -10.97 -9.06
C GLN A 263 -2.38 -10.70 -9.51
N ALA A 264 -3.27 -11.69 -9.44
CA ALA A 264 -4.68 -11.52 -9.74
C ALA A 264 -5.38 -10.55 -8.78
N VAL A 265 -4.99 -10.53 -7.49
CA VAL A 265 -5.49 -9.51 -6.55
C VAL A 265 -5.06 -8.10 -6.96
N LEU A 266 -3.81 -7.89 -7.36
CA LEU A 266 -3.38 -6.58 -7.87
C LEU A 266 -4.15 -6.19 -9.13
N HIS A 267 -4.33 -7.13 -10.08
CA HIS A 267 -5.12 -6.89 -11.28
C HIS A 267 -6.58 -6.55 -10.95
N SER A 268 -7.18 -7.19 -9.95
CA SER A 268 -8.55 -6.90 -9.52
C SER A 268 -8.71 -5.49 -8.97
N VAL A 269 -7.71 -4.98 -8.24
CA VAL A 269 -7.69 -3.59 -7.75
C VAL A 269 -7.53 -2.61 -8.90
N TRP A 270 -6.61 -2.87 -9.83
CA TRP A 270 -6.42 -2.03 -11.02
C TRP A 270 -7.60 -2.10 -12.00
N SER A 271 -8.49 -3.09 -11.86
CA SER A 271 -9.73 -3.17 -12.65
C SER A 271 -10.71 -2.04 -12.33
N ASP A 272 -10.57 -1.37 -11.18
CA ASP A 272 -11.30 -0.14 -10.88
C ASP A 272 -10.56 1.06 -11.51
N PRO A 273 -11.14 1.73 -12.53
CA PRO A 273 -10.45 2.84 -13.19
C PRO A 273 -10.27 4.07 -12.32
N ARG A 274 -10.99 4.19 -11.21
CA ARG A 274 -10.88 5.29 -10.24
C ARG A 274 -9.61 5.18 -9.40
N ILE A 275 -9.05 3.97 -9.26
CA ILE A 275 -7.84 3.72 -8.49
C ILE A 275 -6.60 3.94 -9.36
N SER A 276 -5.85 4.99 -9.06
CA SER A 276 -4.68 5.38 -9.85
C SER A 276 -3.44 4.51 -9.57
N ALA A 277 -3.26 4.11 -8.30
CA ALA A 277 -2.11 3.30 -7.90
C ALA A 277 -2.46 2.39 -6.71
N VAL A 278 -1.66 1.35 -6.55
CA VAL A 278 -1.66 0.47 -5.36
C VAL A 278 -0.38 0.70 -4.58
N CYS A 279 -0.49 1.14 -3.33
CA CYS A 279 0.62 1.19 -2.39
C CYS A 279 0.77 -0.17 -1.72
N ASN A 280 1.82 -0.87 -2.07
CA ASN A 280 2.09 -2.22 -1.59
C ASN A 280 3.32 -2.25 -0.68
N MET A 281 3.21 -2.91 0.46
CA MET A 281 4.36 -3.28 1.27
C MET A 281 5.03 -4.49 0.61
N ILE A 282 6.31 -4.37 0.30
CA ILE A 282 7.08 -5.36 -0.47
C ILE A 282 8.31 -5.74 0.35
N ASP A 283 8.24 -6.86 1.08
CA ASP A 283 9.22 -7.21 2.11
C ASP A 283 10.50 -7.86 1.58
N ASN A 284 10.50 -8.33 0.34
CA ASN A 284 11.64 -9.00 -0.28
C ASN A 284 11.64 -8.84 -1.81
N VAL A 285 12.78 -9.20 -2.43
CA VAL A 285 13.00 -9.07 -3.88
C VAL A 285 12.04 -9.93 -4.70
N ASP A 286 11.68 -11.14 -4.22
CA ASP A 286 10.75 -12.02 -4.95
C ASP A 286 9.34 -11.42 -5.00
N GLN A 287 8.87 -10.82 -3.90
CA GLN A 287 7.63 -10.07 -3.88
C GLN A 287 7.68 -8.85 -4.81
N MET A 288 8.84 -8.18 -4.88
CA MET A 288 9.04 -7.04 -5.77
C MET A 288 8.99 -7.45 -7.24
N GLN A 289 9.67 -8.55 -7.58
CA GLN A 289 9.61 -9.14 -8.93
C GLN A 289 8.19 -9.52 -9.31
N SER A 290 7.49 -10.22 -8.41
CA SER A 290 6.10 -10.65 -8.63
C SER A 290 5.14 -9.46 -8.82
N SER A 291 5.25 -8.43 -7.97
CA SER A 291 4.38 -7.25 -8.03
C SER A 291 4.65 -6.40 -9.28
N THR A 292 5.91 -6.21 -9.65
CA THR A 292 6.28 -5.47 -10.87
C THR A 292 5.93 -6.26 -12.14
N ALA A 293 6.03 -7.60 -12.12
CA ALA A 293 5.55 -8.45 -13.21
C ALA A 293 4.04 -8.35 -13.38
N ALA A 294 3.27 -8.33 -12.26
CA ALA A 294 1.83 -8.08 -12.31
C ALA A 294 1.50 -6.74 -12.97
N ALA A 295 2.22 -5.67 -12.59
CA ALA A 295 1.99 -4.37 -13.20
C ALA A 295 2.28 -4.37 -14.71
N ARG A 296 3.37 -4.98 -15.16
CA ARG A 296 3.73 -5.06 -16.60
C ARG A 296 2.76 -5.92 -17.40
N SER A 297 2.22 -6.99 -16.79
CA SER A 297 1.27 -7.89 -17.46
C SER A 297 -0.16 -7.35 -17.48
N TYR A 298 -0.47 -6.28 -16.76
CA TYR A 298 -1.80 -5.70 -16.73
C TYR A 298 -2.19 -5.12 -18.10
N LYS A 299 -3.24 -5.66 -18.72
CA LYS A 299 -3.75 -5.23 -20.04
C LYS A 299 -5.17 -4.68 -20.00
N GLY A 300 -5.80 -4.71 -18.83
CA GLY A 300 -7.19 -4.29 -18.66
C GLY A 300 -7.87 -5.02 -17.51
N PRO A 301 -9.15 -4.69 -17.24
CA PRO A 301 -9.87 -5.23 -16.11
C PRO A 301 -10.05 -6.75 -16.19
N LEU A 302 -9.99 -7.40 -15.03
CA LEU A 302 -10.40 -8.79 -14.90
C LEU A 302 -11.90 -8.94 -15.16
N LYS A 303 -12.31 -10.09 -15.71
CA LYS A 303 -13.73 -10.45 -15.82
C LYS A 303 -14.34 -10.54 -14.42
N LEU A 304 -15.62 -10.17 -14.29
CA LEU A 304 -16.34 -10.21 -13.02
C LEU A 304 -16.24 -11.60 -12.35
N ALA A 305 -16.37 -12.68 -13.12
CA ALA A 305 -16.24 -14.04 -12.60
C ALA A 305 -14.88 -14.32 -11.93
N HIS A 306 -13.79 -13.71 -12.42
CA HIS A 306 -12.47 -13.84 -11.77
C HIS A 306 -12.41 -13.04 -10.46
N VAL A 307 -13.05 -11.88 -10.39
CA VAL A 307 -13.13 -11.08 -9.16
C VAL A 307 -13.97 -11.80 -8.11
N GLU A 308 -15.09 -12.41 -8.49
CA GLU A 308 -15.92 -13.21 -7.58
C GLU A 308 -15.17 -14.46 -7.09
N LEU A 309 -14.44 -15.16 -7.97
CA LEU A 309 -13.61 -16.30 -7.56
C LEU A 309 -12.52 -15.88 -6.53
N LEU A 310 -11.88 -14.74 -6.73
CA LEU A 310 -10.93 -14.20 -5.73
C LEU A 310 -11.63 -13.94 -4.40
N LYS A 311 -12.79 -13.30 -4.44
CA LYS A 311 -13.61 -13.03 -3.25
C LYS A 311 -13.95 -14.31 -2.50
N GLU A 312 -14.49 -15.31 -3.18
CA GLU A 312 -14.85 -16.60 -2.58
C GLU A 312 -13.63 -17.30 -1.99
N THR A 313 -12.49 -17.32 -2.70
CA THR A 313 -11.24 -17.92 -2.23
C THR A 313 -10.72 -17.23 -0.97
N ILE A 314 -10.77 -15.90 -0.93
CA ILE A 314 -10.35 -15.11 0.23
C ILE A 314 -11.30 -15.35 1.40
N LEU A 315 -12.60 -15.38 1.17
CA LEU A 315 -13.60 -15.67 2.19
C LEU A 315 -13.45 -17.07 2.80
N ALA A 316 -13.14 -18.08 1.98
CA ALA A 316 -12.93 -19.44 2.44
C ALA A 316 -11.73 -19.57 3.40
N GLY A 317 -10.69 -18.76 3.24
CA GLY A 317 -9.46 -18.81 4.03
C GLY A 317 -9.47 -17.97 5.32
N ARG A 318 -10.46 -17.08 5.56
CA ARG A 318 -10.25 -15.99 6.52
C ARG A 318 -11.45 -15.60 7.37
N ARG A 319 -11.71 -16.36 8.40
CA ARG A 319 -12.73 -15.99 9.40
C ARG A 319 -12.17 -15.13 10.56
N THR A 320 -10.86 -15.02 10.70
CA THR A 320 -10.20 -14.40 11.86
C THR A 320 -9.37 -13.17 11.56
N MET A 321 -9.47 -12.61 10.34
CA MET A 321 -8.73 -11.42 9.95
C MET A 321 -9.66 -10.33 9.39
N CYS A 322 -9.56 -9.13 9.94
CA CYS A 322 -10.24 -7.97 9.39
C CYS A 322 -9.52 -7.44 8.15
N THR A 323 -10.26 -7.24 7.06
CA THR A 323 -9.73 -6.70 5.80
C THR A 323 -9.70 -5.17 5.77
N GLY A 324 -10.33 -4.50 6.77
CA GLY A 324 -10.47 -3.05 6.79
C GLY A 324 -11.40 -2.50 5.70
N CYS A 325 -12.30 -3.34 5.15
CA CYS A 325 -13.30 -2.87 4.20
C CYS A 325 -14.43 -2.12 4.91
N PRO A 326 -15.25 -1.30 4.21
CA PRO A 326 -16.34 -0.55 4.82
C PRO A 326 -17.61 -1.37 5.09
N GLY A 327 -17.60 -2.70 4.93
CA GLY A 327 -18.78 -3.55 4.99
C GLY A 327 -19.54 -3.55 6.33
N CYS A 328 -18.86 -3.22 7.45
CA CYS A 328 -19.47 -3.11 8.77
C CYS A 328 -19.64 -1.66 9.26
N GLU A 329 -19.55 -0.68 8.38
CA GLU A 329 -19.61 0.74 8.72
C GLU A 329 -20.87 1.11 9.52
N ALA A 330 -22.03 0.56 9.14
CA ALA A 330 -23.28 0.81 9.85
C ALA A 330 -23.23 0.32 11.32
N ALA A 331 -22.59 -0.82 11.57
CA ALA A 331 -22.38 -1.35 12.91
C ALA A 331 -21.32 -0.56 13.69
N SER A 332 -20.27 -0.05 13.01
CA SER A 332 -19.24 0.77 13.65
C SER A 332 -19.75 2.11 14.16
N LYS A 333 -20.78 2.67 13.54
CA LYS A 333 -21.45 3.90 13.99
C LYS A 333 -22.26 3.74 15.28
N GLN A 334 -22.57 2.51 15.67
CA GLN A 334 -23.39 2.22 16.85
C GLN A 334 -22.55 1.94 18.10
N THR A 335 -21.23 2.01 17.99
CA THR A 335 -20.34 1.70 19.11
C THR A 335 -19.06 2.52 19.06
N ASP A 336 -18.58 2.97 20.20
CA ASP A 336 -17.25 3.58 20.38
C ASP A 336 -16.14 2.53 20.53
N PHE A 337 -16.49 1.25 20.52
CA PHE A 337 -15.54 0.16 20.63
C PHE A 337 -14.65 0.06 19.38
N ALA A 338 -13.33 0.07 19.59
CA ALA A 338 -12.33 0.15 18.51
C ALA A 338 -12.07 -1.19 17.82
N PHE A 339 -13.12 -1.95 17.50
CA PHE A 339 -12.99 -3.33 16.98
C PHE A 339 -12.15 -3.44 15.70
N LEU A 340 -12.21 -2.45 14.81
CA LEU A 340 -11.39 -2.43 13.59
C LEU A 340 -9.91 -2.20 13.89
N ASP A 341 -9.61 -1.31 14.84
CA ASP A 341 -8.25 -1.03 15.26
C ASP A 341 -7.65 -2.23 15.97
N ILE A 342 -8.40 -2.84 16.89
CA ILE A 342 -7.98 -4.03 17.62
C ILE A 342 -7.72 -5.19 16.65
N ALA A 343 -8.63 -5.45 15.71
CA ALA A 343 -8.44 -6.46 14.67
C ALA A 343 -7.21 -6.19 13.82
N ARG A 344 -6.91 -4.92 13.54
CA ARG A 344 -5.71 -4.49 12.83
C ARG A 344 -4.46 -4.76 13.66
N PHE A 345 -4.45 -4.45 14.96
CA PHE A 345 -3.29 -4.68 15.84
C PHE A 345 -2.99 -6.18 15.98
N VAL A 346 -4.01 -7.02 16.10
CA VAL A 346 -3.83 -8.48 16.06
C VAL A 346 -3.18 -8.92 14.73
N THR A 347 -3.66 -8.37 13.62
CA THR A 347 -3.07 -8.66 12.30
C THR A 347 -1.62 -8.22 12.21
N TYR A 348 -1.26 -7.04 12.70
CA TYR A 348 0.12 -6.54 12.73
C TYR A 348 1.03 -7.45 13.55
N TYR A 349 0.57 -7.82 14.76
CA TYR A 349 1.34 -8.69 15.63
C TYR A 349 1.59 -10.08 15.02
N GLU A 350 0.54 -10.73 14.52
CA GLU A 350 0.63 -12.11 14.04
C GLU A 350 1.28 -12.26 12.65
N GLN A 351 1.06 -11.31 11.79
CA GLN A 351 1.47 -11.44 10.39
C GLN A 351 2.72 -10.66 10.04
N GLU A 352 2.88 -9.50 10.65
CA GLU A 352 3.99 -8.59 10.39
C GLU A 352 5.08 -8.70 11.46
N GLY A 353 4.84 -9.47 12.55
CA GLY A 353 5.76 -9.56 13.68
C GLY A 353 5.95 -8.22 14.41
N ASN A 354 4.98 -7.30 14.24
CA ASN A 354 5.07 -5.96 14.81
C ASN A 354 4.72 -5.98 16.31
N THR A 355 5.72 -5.92 17.16
CA THR A 355 5.57 -5.89 18.63
C THR A 355 5.00 -4.57 19.16
N GLU A 356 5.06 -3.47 18.39
CA GLU A 356 4.46 -2.17 18.76
C GLU A 356 2.92 -2.24 18.77
N ALA A 357 2.34 -3.27 18.16
CA ALA A 357 0.90 -3.49 18.20
C ALA A 357 0.33 -3.52 19.62
N ARG A 358 1.14 -4.00 20.62
CA ARG A 358 0.79 -3.94 22.04
C ARG A 358 0.69 -2.49 22.54
N GLU A 359 1.65 -1.65 22.18
CA GLU A 359 1.67 -0.23 22.58
C GLU A 359 0.44 0.50 21.98
N TYR A 360 0.10 0.21 20.72
CA TYR A 360 -1.08 0.77 20.07
C TYR A 360 -2.38 0.34 20.75
N TYR A 361 -2.49 -0.93 21.13
CA TYR A 361 -3.65 -1.44 21.85
C TYR A 361 -3.78 -0.79 23.24
N GLN A 362 -2.67 -0.67 23.99
CA GLN A 362 -2.65 -0.07 25.31
C GLN A 362 -2.93 1.44 25.29
N ALA A 363 -2.62 2.13 24.18
CA ALA A 363 -2.92 3.54 23.96
C ALA A 363 -4.40 3.82 23.68
N LEU A 364 -5.21 2.82 23.34
CA LEU A 364 -6.66 2.98 23.25
C LEU A 364 -7.25 3.28 24.63
N ALA A 365 -8.23 4.18 24.69
CA ALA A 365 -8.96 4.43 25.92
C ALA A 365 -9.69 3.15 26.42
N ALA A 366 -9.90 3.03 27.72
CA ALA A 366 -10.46 1.82 28.31
C ALA A 366 -11.86 1.49 27.76
N GLU A 367 -12.69 2.52 27.56
CA GLU A 367 -14.03 2.39 26.96
C GLU A 367 -13.98 1.86 25.52
N HIS A 368 -12.93 2.13 24.78
CA HIS A 368 -12.74 1.67 23.39
C HIS A 368 -12.25 0.22 23.31
N ARG A 369 -11.89 -0.39 24.46
CA ARG A 369 -11.47 -1.78 24.59
C ARG A 369 -12.47 -2.66 25.34
N ASP A 370 -13.53 -2.06 25.88
CA ASP A 370 -14.52 -2.74 26.72
C ASP A 370 -15.51 -3.56 25.86
N THR A 371 -15.21 -4.85 25.72
CA THR A 371 -16.03 -5.80 24.96
C THR A 371 -17.40 -6.06 25.60
N SER A 372 -17.59 -5.73 26.89
CA SER A 372 -18.85 -5.98 27.62
C SER A 372 -20.03 -5.14 27.09
N LYS A 373 -19.71 -4.05 26.39
CA LYS A 373 -20.71 -3.10 25.85
C LYS A 373 -21.05 -3.33 24.38
N VAL A 374 -20.53 -4.39 23.76
CA VAL A 374 -20.63 -4.62 22.33
C VAL A 374 -21.11 -6.02 22.03
N ASP A 375 -22.11 -6.12 21.16
CA ASP A 375 -22.51 -7.40 20.57
C ASP A 375 -21.54 -7.79 19.43
N LEU A 376 -20.50 -8.53 19.81
CA LEU A 376 -19.49 -9.01 18.86
C LEU A 376 -20.06 -9.99 17.83
N ALA A 377 -21.17 -10.69 18.16
CA ALA A 377 -21.84 -11.57 17.22
C ALA A 377 -22.60 -10.76 16.17
N ALA A 378 -23.26 -9.68 16.56
CA ALA A 378 -23.90 -8.76 15.63
C ALA A 378 -22.88 -8.08 14.71
N LEU A 379 -21.69 -7.71 15.21
CA LEU A 379 -20.61 -7.19 14.39
C LEU A 379 -20.12 -8.23 13.36
N ARG A 380 -19.97 -9.50 13.74
CA ARG A 380 -19.66 -10.60 12.82
C ARG A 380 -20.73 -10.74 11.75
N ASP A 381 -21.99 -10.68 12.14
CA ASP A 381 -23.11 -10.85 11.20
C ASP A 381 -23.26 -9.69 10.25
N ALA A 382 -22.95 -8.47 10.68
CA ALA A 382 -22.85 -7.28 9.83
C ALA A 382 -21.61 -7.30 8.92
N CYS A 383 -20.57 -8.03 9.27
CA CYS A 383 -19.34 -8.09 8.50
C CYS A 383 -19.56 -8.81 7.17
N HIS A 384 -19.22 -8.13 6.06
CA HIS A 384 -19.29 -8.71 4.72
C HIS A 384 -18.48 -10.02 4.59
N PHE A 385 -17.35 -10.12 5.30
CA PHE A 385 -16.46 -11.27 5.31
C PHE A 385 -16.72 -12.24 6.46
N LYS A 386 -17.77 -12.03 7.25
CA LYS A 386 -18.09 -12.86 8.43
C LYS A 386 -16.89 -13.06 9.36
N THR A 387 -16.08 -12.01 9.52
CA THR A 387 -14.90 -12.01 10.39
C THR A 387 -15.30 -12.37 11.82
N ASP A 388 -14.59 -13.32 12.41
CA ASP A 388 -14.86 -13.80 13.77
C ASP A 388 -14.30 -12.81 14.81
N TYR A 389 -15.05 -11.73 15.05
CA TYR A 389 -14.66 -10.72 16.03
C TYR A 389 -14.56 -11.26 17.47
N PRO A 390 -15.42 -12.15 17.95
CA PRO A 390 -15.23 -12.79 19.25
C PRO A 390 -13.85 -13.43 19.39
N GLU A 391 -13.40 -14.18 18.39
CA GLU A 391 -12.09 -14.85 18.41
C GLU A 391 -10.95 -13.84 18.31
N ILE A 392 -11.07 -12.79 17.47
CA ILE A 392 -10.07 -11.73 17.37
C ILE A 392 -9.90 -11.02 18.72
N MET A 393 -10.99 -10.68 19.40
CA MET A 393 -10.92 -9.99 20.70
C MET A 393 -10.27 -10.85 21.75
N ARG A 394 -10.61 -12.15 21.81
CA ARG A 394 -9.96 -13.11 22.71
C ARG A 394 -8.42 -13.17 22.47
N ARG A 395 -7.99 -13.16 21.22
CA ARG A 395 -6.57 -13.14 20.86
C ARG A 395 -5.91 -11.82 21.24
N ALA A 396 -6.58 -10.68 21.03
CA ALA A 396 -6.08 -9.37 21.43
C ALA A 396 -5.82 -9.31 22.94
N GLU A 397 -6.77 -9.79 23.73
CA GLU A 397 -6.59 -9.89 25.19
C GLU A 397 -5.39 -10.78 25.56
N SER A 398 -5.24 -11.93 24.90
CA SER A 398 -4.11 -12.83 25.14
C SER A 398 -2.75 -12.24 24.80
N TYR A 399 -2.67 -11.37 23.78
CA TYR A 399 -1.41 -10.81 23.29
C TYR A 399 -1.04 -9.48 23.95
N PHE A 400 -2.02 -8.67 24.31
CA PHE A 400 -1.82 -7.25 24.59
C PHE A 400 -2.22 -6.81 26.01
N ALA A 401 -3.10 -7.58 26.70
CA ALA A 401 -3.50 -7.29 28.05
C ALA A 401 -2.38 -7.48 29.09
#